data_15189f0a8444b6178be2ce6ef9d6e4dd
#
_entry.id   15189f0a8444b6178be2ce6ef9d6e4dd
#
_cell.length_a   1.000
_cell.length_b   1.000
_cell.length_c   1.000
_cell.angle_alpha   90.00
_cell.angle_beta   90.00
_cell.angle_gamma   90.00
#
_symmetry.space_group_name_H-M   'P 1'
#
loop_
_entity.id
_entity.type
_entity.pdbx_description
1 polymer ?
#
loop_
_entity_poly.entity_id
_entity_poly.type
_entity_poly.pdbx_seq_one_letter_code
_entity_poly.pdbx_strand_id
1 'polypeptide(L)'
;ESRGAPFTVLFEGPADEALARRIVERLESAYWRVGGALTAYPAKPISVVLYTTEQFRDVTRLPEWTAAAYDGRIRMPVRGALEQIDRLDRVLCHEFVHAVVAMLGGRNVPTWLNEGLASVFEAKDTADAERLLARTSARPTLQELHGSFFGPPAGDAAIAYALSTRAVQRMIDLRGAPAVVQLLQDLARGGDFAAAFQQRISMRYEDFQSMVARQ
;
A
#
# COMPACT_ATOMS: atom_id res chain seq x y z
N GLU A 1 1.65 19.11 -17.41
CA GLU A 1 1.49 17.66 -17.49
C GLU A 1 2.83 17.03 -17.89
N SER A 2 3.28 16.03 -17.15
CA SER A 2 4.44 15.19 -17.49
C SER A 2 4.00 13.75 -17.69
N ARG A 3 4.56 13.08 -18.72
CA ARG A 3 4.17 11.72 -19.09
C ARG A 3 5.36 10.79 -19.14
N GLY A 4 5.18 9.59 -18.60
CA GLY A 4 6.03 8.43 -18.80
C GLY A 4 5.11 7.20 -18.74
N ALA A 5 5.25 6.26 -19.67
CA ALA A 5 4.36 5.11 -19.69
C ALA A 5 4.63 4.20 -18.46
N PRO A 6 3.62 3.83 -17.65
CA PRO A 6 2.19 4.09 -17.78
C PRO A 6 1.67 5.25 -16.90
N PHE A 7 2.42 6.31 -16.67
CA PHE A 7 2.07 7.37 -15.71
C PHE A 7 1.80 8.71 -16.38
N THR A 8 0.84 9.46 -15.82
CA THR A 8 0.56 10.84 -16.17
C THR A 8 0.54 11.67 -14.89
N VAL A 9 1.40 12.68 -14.77
CA VAL A 9 1.44 13.59 -13.63
C VAL A 9 0.83 14.92 -14.03
N LEU A 10 -0.21 15.32 -13.29
CA LEU A 10 -0.94 16.58 -13.45
C LEU A 10 -0.48 17.56 -12.36
N PHE A 11 -0.10 18.78 -12.73
CA PHE A 11 0.43 19.79 -11.81
C PHE A 11 0.08 21.20 -12.30
N GLU A 12 0.12 22.18 -11.41
CA GLU A 12 -0.12 23.60 -11.70
C GLU A 12 1.20 24.36 -11.76
N GLY A 13 1.46 24.98 -12.90
CA GLY A 13 2.58 25.90 -13.09
C GLY A 13 3.94 25.24 -13.35
N PRO A 14 4.89 26.03 -13.89
CA PRO A 14 6.21 25.53 -14.29
C PRO A 14 7.13 25.18 -13.11
N ALA A 15 6.88 25.72 -11.92
CA ALA A 15 7.67 25.42 -10.73
C ALA A 15 7.62 23.94 -10.34
N ASP A 16 6.54 23.24 -10.66
CA ASP A 16 6.32 21.84 -10.30
C ASP A 16 6.81 20.85 -11.36
N GLU A 17 7.33 21.33 -12.49
CA GLU A 17 7.76 20.45 -13.60
C GLU A 17 8.93 19.53 -13.21
N ALA A 18 9.90 20.02 -12.44
CA ALA A 18 11.02 19.21 -11.96
C ALA A 18 10.54 18.10 -11.00
N LEU A 19 9.61 18.42 -10.11
CA LEU A 19 8.98 17.44 -9.23
C LEU A 19 8.17 16.42 -10.04
N ALA A 20 7.38 16.86 -11.00
CA ALA A 20 6.58 15.97 -11.84
C ALA A 20 7.44 14.96 -12.62
N ARG A 21 8.55 15.41 -13.21
CA ARG A 21 9.52 14.51 -13.87
C ARG A 21 10.11 13.49 -12.88
N ARG A 22 10.49 13.94 -11.68
CA ARG A 22 11.02 13.08 -10.63
C ARG A 22 10.00 12.02 -10.20
N ILE A 23 8.75 12.40 -10.06
CA ILE A 23 7.66 11.47 -9.72
C ILE A 23 7.50 10.39 -10.79
N VAL A 24 7.53 10.76 -12.07
CA VAL A 24 7.48 9.80 -13.19
C VAL A 24 8.61 8.78 -13.08
N GLU A 25 9.85 9.24 -12.94
CA GLU A 25 11.04 8.37 -12.82
C GLU A 25 10.92 7.38 -11.66
N ARG A 26 10.41 7.85 -10.50
CA ARG A 26 10.26 7.00 -9.32
C ARG A 26 9.13 5.99 -9.44
N LEU A 27 8.03 6.39 -10.04
CA LEU A 27 6.92 5.49 -10.33
C LEU A 27 7.29 4.44 -11.39
N GLU A 28 8.09 4.78 -12.39
CA GLU A 28 8.62 3.80 -13.34
C GLU A 28 9.52 2.77 -12.64
N SER A 29 10.37 3.21 -11.71
CA SER A 29 11.18 2.30 -10.89
C SER A 29 10.29 1.38 -10.03
N ALA A 30 9.24 1.93 -9.39
CA ALA A 30 8.28 1.15 -8.62
C ALA A 30 7.50 0.16 -9.50
N TYR A 31 7.10 0.56 -10.70
CA TYR A 31 6.40 -0.27 -11.69
C TYR A 31 7.18 -1.54 -12.03
N TRP A 32 8.46 -1.40 -12.35
CA TRP A 32 9.29 -2.54 -12.68
C TRP A 32 9.58 -3.43 -11.46
N ARG A 33 9.86 -2.83 -10.30
CA ARG A 33 10.15 -3.57 -9.07
C ARG A 33 8.94 -4.33 -8.54
N VAL A 34 7.82 -3.64 -8.33
CA VAL A 34 6.58 -4.23 -7.78
C VAL A 34 5.93 -5.13 -8.82
N GLY A 35 5.83 -4.66 -10.08
CA GLY A 35 5.27 -5.46 -11.17
C GLY A 35 6.03 -6.75 -11.40
N GLY A 36 7.36 -6.72 -11.33
CA GLY A 36 8.19 -7.93 -11.42
C GLY A 36 7.98 -8.89 -10.26
N ALA A 37 7.92 -8.38 -9.03
CA ALA A 37 7.73 -9.21 -7.84
C ALA A 37 6.33 -9.85 -7.78
N LEU A 38 5.28 -9.12 -8.20
CA LEU A 38 3.89 -9.60 -8.22
C LEU A 38 3.50 -10.24 -9.57
N THR A 39 4.38 -10.18 -10.58
CA THR A 39 4.08 -10.60 -11.95
C THR A 39 2.77 -9.97 -12.46
N ALA A 40 2.55 -8.70 -12.11
CA ALA A 40 1.32 -7.96 -12.37
C ALA A 40 1.62 -6.50 -12.70
N TYR A 41 1.24 -6.08 -13.89
CA TYR A 41 1.50 -4.74 -14.40
C TYR A 41 0.19 -4.04 -14.75
N PRO A 42 -0.07 -2.83 -14.24
CA PRO A 42 -1.22 -2.05 -14.65
C PRO A 42 -1.20 -1.75 -16.16
N ALA A 43 -2.24 -2.19 -16.85
CA ALA A 43 -2.38 -1.95 -18.29
C ALA A 43 -2.95 -0.55 -18.62
N LYS A 44 -3.61 0.08 -17.64
CA LYS A 44 -4.17 1.43 -17.79
C LYS A 44 -3.20 2.46 -17.18
N PRO A 45 -3.07 3.65 -17.78
CA PRO A 45 -2.29 4.72 -17.19
C PRO A 45 -2.79 5.10 -15.80
N ILE A 46 -1.85 5.30 -14.87
CA ILE A 46 -2.13 5.80 -13.53
C ILE A 46 -1.89 7.30 -13.51
N SER A 47 -2.92 8.05 -13.10
CA SER A 47 -2.81 9.50 -12.95
C SER A 47 -2.32 9.85 -11.56
N VAL A 48 -1.35 10.77 -11.49
CA VAL A 48 -0.89 11.42 -10.26
C VAL A 48 -1.31 12.87 -10.32
N VAL A 49 -1.94 13.38 -9.28
CA VAL A 49 -2.35 14.77 -9.19
C VAL A 49 -1.60 15.44 -8.04
N LEU A 50 -0.88 16.51 -8.35
CA LEU A 50 -0.16 17.32 -7.39
C LEU A 50 -1.05 18.45 -6.92
N TYR A 51 -1.09 18.68 -5.62
CA TYR A 51 -1.90 19.68 -4.95
C TYR A 51 -1.07 20.59 -4.07
N THR A 52 -1.56 21.79 -3.77
CA THR A 52 -1.09 22.48 -2.55
C THR A 52 -1.51 21.68 -1.32
N THR A 53 -0.92 21.99 -0.15
CA THR A 53 -1.30 21.30 1.09
C THR A 53 -2.77 21.53 1.44
N GLU A 54 -3.26 22.74 1.21
CA GLU A 54 -4.66 23.12 1.44
C GLU A 54 -5.59 22.34 0.51
N GLN A 55 -5.33 22.36 -0.80
CA GLN A 55 -6.11 21.63 -1.81
C GLN A 55 -6.13 20.13 -1.50
N PHE A 56 -4.99 19.54 -1.11
CA PHE A 56 -4.91 18.12 -0.76
C PHE A 56 -5.86 17.77 0.40
N ARG A 57 -5.87 18.58 1.46
CA ARG A 57 -6.76 18.40 2.60
C ARG A 57 -8.23 18.55 2.25
N ASP A 58 -8.56 19.58 1.47
CA ASP A 58 -9.93 19.86 1.04
C ASP A 58 -10.52 18.73 0.19
N VAL A 59 -9.70 18.18 -0.71
CA VAL A 59 -10.12 17.11 -1.64
C VAL A 59 -10.18 15.75 -0.96
N THR A 60 -9.18 15.40 -0.12
CA THR A 60 -9.07 14.05 0.44
C THR A 60 -9.75 13.90 1.79
N ARG A 61 -9.85 14.99 2.57
CA ARG A 61 -10.32 15.00 3.97
C ARG A 61 -9.56 14.05 4.89
N LEU A 62 -8.34 13.69 4.51
CA LEU A 62 -7.48 12.80 5.28
C LEU A 62 -6.74 13.56 6.41
N PRO A 63 -6.24 12.85 7.43
CA PRO A 63 -5.46 13.43 8.51
C PRO A 63 -4.22 14.17 7.99
N GLU A 64 -3.78 15.19 8.74
CA GLU A 64 -2.63 16.07 8.37
C GLU A 64 -1.31 15.33 8.13
N TRP A 65 -1.13 14.17 8.74
CA TRP A 65 0.07 13.34 8.60
C TRP A 65 0.08 12.49 7.33
N THR A 66 -1.02 12.46 6.57
CA THR A 66 -1.13 11.69 5.32
C THR A 66 -0.26 12.32 4.25
N ALA A 67 0.69 11.55 3.72
CA ALA A 67 1.65 12.03 2.73
C ALA A 67 1.16 11.92 1.28
N ALA A 68 0.25 10.99 1.00
CA ALA A 68 -0.43 10.80 -0.28
C ALA A 68 -1.67 9.92 -0.07
N ALA A 69 -2.46 9.70 -1.12
CA ALA A 69 -3.60 8.80 -1.12
C ALA A 69 -3.91 8.27 -2.52
N TYR A 70 -4.39 7.03 -2.60
CA TYR A 70 -4.91 6.42 -3.82
C TYR A 70 -6.43 6.19 -3.74
N ASP A 71 -7.16 6.82 -4.66
CA ASP A 71 -8.62 6.65 -4.83
C ASP A 71 -9.02 6.37 -6.30
N GLY A 72 -8.14 5.70 -7.03
CA GLY A 72 -8.18 5.57 -8.49
C GLY A 72 -7.21 6.52 -9.18
N ARG A 73 -6.64 7.47 -8.45
CA ARG A 73 -5.52 8.35 -8.80
C ARG A 73 -4.63 8.50 -7.59
N ILE A 74 -3.34 8.66 -7.80
CA ILE A 74 -2.42 9.04 -6.72
C ILE A 74 -2.56 10.55 -6.51
N ARG A 75 -2.88 10.98 -5.30
CA ARG A 75 -2.98 12.39 -4.89
C ARG A 75 -1.90 12.70 -3.89
N MET A 76 -1.15 13.76 -4.07
CA MET A 76 -0.11 14.15 -3.14
C MET A 76 0.11 15.67 -3.09
N PRO A 77 0.48 16.22 -1.91
CA PRO A 77 0.87 17.61 -1.80
C PRO A 77 2.28 17.84 -2.32
N VAL A 78 2.53 18.97 -3.01
CA VAL A 78 3.85 19.33 -3.54
C VAL A 78 4.83 19.80 -2.48
N ARG A 79 4.35 20.36 -1.36
CA ARG A 79 5.21 21.00 -0.36
C ARG A 79 6.12 19.99 0.34
N GLY A 80 7.43 20.26 0.32
CA GLY A 80 8.46 19.43 0.96
C GLY A 80 8.78 18.12 0.23
N ALA A 81 8.13 17.81 -0.91
CA ALA A 81 8.33 16.56 -1.62
C ALA A 81 9.76 16.40 -2.17
N LEU A 82 10.39 17.47 -2.65
CA LEU A 82 11.78 17.45 -3.14
C LEU A 82 12.83 17.49 -2.04
N GLU A 83 12.48 17.95 -0.86
CA GLU A 83 13.40 18.08 0.28
C GLU A 83 13.68 16.71 0.96
N GLN A 84 12.81 15.74 0.75
CA GLN A 84 12.88 14.40 1.35
C GLN A 84 12.71 13.31 0.29
N ILE A 85 13.68 13.18 -0.60
CA ILE A 85 13.62 12.28 -1.75
C ILE A 85 13.36 10.82 -1.34
N ASP A 86 14.03 10.32 -0.30
CA ASP A 86 13.83 8.94 0.18
C ASP A 86 12.39 8.71 0.70
N ARG A 87 11.78 9.73 1.27
CA ARG A 87 10.37 9.70 1.69
C ARG A 87 9.44 9.70 0.49
N LEU A 88 9.74 10.55 -0.51
CA LEU A 88 8.97 10.59 -1.75
C LEU A 88 8.96 9.21 -2.45
N ASP A 89 10.11 8.58 -2.56
CA ASP A 89 10.24 7.25 -3.19
C ASP A 89 9.40 6.20 -2.47
N ARG A 90 9.42 6.18 -1.14
CA ARG A 90 8.60 5.27 -0.33
C ARG A 90 7.12 5.52 -0.52
N VAL A 91 6.68 6.77 -0.38
CA VAL A 91 5.27 7.15 -0.54
C VAL A 91 4.75 6.79 -1.93
N LEU A 92 5.50 7.12 -2.98
CA LEU A 92 5.09 6.79 -4.36
C LEU A 92 4.99 5.28 -4.58
N CYS A 93 5.92 4.51 -4.02
CA CYS A 93 5.84 3.06 -4.09
C CYS A 93 4.63 2.51 -3.34
N HIS A 94 4.34 3.03 -2.15
CA HIS A 94 3.17 2.68 -1.34
C HIS A 94 1.86 2.90 -2.13
N GLU A 95 1.67 4.10 -2.66
CA GLU A 95 0.47 4.43 -3.46
C GLU A 95 0.39 3.63 -4.76
N PHE A 96 1.52 3.33 -5.38
CA PHE A 96 1.54 2.47 -6.55
C PHE A 96 1.09 1.04 -6.22
N VAL A 97 1.48 0.49 -5.07
CA VAL A 97 1.00 -0.83 -4.64
C VAL A 97 -0.51 -0.84 -4.46
N HIS A 98 -1.12 0.22 -3.88
CA HIS A 98 -2.57 0.33 -3.81
C HIS A 98 -3.24 0.28 -5.19
N ALA A 99 -2.64 0.92 -6.19
CA ALA A 99 -3.14 0.84 -7.57
C ALA A 99 -3.08 -0.59 -8.13
N VAL A 100 -1.99 -1.33 -7.86
CA VAL A 100 -1.85 -2.74 -8.26
C VAL A 100 -2.85 -3.63 -7.50
N VAL A 101 -3.01 -3.45 -6.20
CA VAL A 101 -3.97 -4.20 -5.38
C VAL A 101 -5.41 -3.95 -5.85
N ALA A 102 -5.78 -2.69 -6.13
CA ALA A 102 -7.09 -2.35 -6.65
C ALA A 102 -7.38 -2.99 -8.02
N MET A 103 -6.36 -3.07 -8.89
CA MET A 103 -6.44 -3.74 -10.18
C MET A 103 -6.64 -5.26 -10.02
N LEU A 104 -5.92 -5.89 -9.09
CA LEU A 104 -5.93 -7.34 -8.90
C LEU A 104 -7.11 -7.84 -8.08
N GLY A 105 -7.43 -7.15 -6.98
CA GLY A 105 -8.36 -7.60 -5.94
C GLY A 105 -9.71 -6.88 -5.92
N GLY A 106 -9.83 -5.78 -6.66
CA GLY A 106 -11.06 -4.97 -6.65
C GLY A 106 -11.29 -4.29 -5.29
N ARG A 107 -12.57 -4.22 -4.87
CA ARG A 107 -12.99 -3.48 -3.67
C ARG A 107 -13.09 -4.35 -2.39
N ASN A 108 -12.98 -5.66 -2.52
CA ASN A 108 -13.22 -6.59 -1.42
C ASN A 108 -11.94 -7.05 -0.71
N VAL A 109 -10.84 -6.34 -0.93
CA VAL A 109 -9.56 -6.64 -0.27
C VAL A 109 -9.60 -6.11 1.15
N PRO A 110 -9.32 -6.93 2.19
CA PRO A 110 -9.20 -6.45 3.56
C PRO A 110 -8.16 -5.35 3.68
N THR A 111 -8.43 -4.33 4.52
CA THR A 111 -7.51 -3.20 4.69
C THR A 111 -6.12 -3.65 5.14
N TRP A 112 -6.02 -4.60 6.08
CA TRP A 112 -4.73 -5.12 6.52
C TRP A 112 -3.90 -5.75 5.39
N LEU A 113 -4.57 -6.42 4.41
CA LEU A 113 -3.88 -7.03 3.28
C LEU A 113 -3.40 -5.96 2.29
N ASN A 114 -4.23 -4.95 2.02
CA ASN A 114 -3.90 -3.82 1.15
C ASN A 114 -2.74 -2.99 1.73
N GLU A 115 -2.85 -2.55 2.98
CA GLU A 115 -1.82 -1.76 3.67
C GLU A 115 -0.54 -2.56 3.93
N GLY A 116 -0.69 -3.84 4.26
CA GLY A 116 0.44 -4.73 4.47
C GLY A 116 1.27 -4.95 3.21
N LEU A 117 0.62 -5.11 2.05
CA LEU A 117 1.30 -5.19 0.75
C LEU A 117 2.02 -3.88 0.45
N ALA A 118 1.36 -2.74 0.61
CA ALA A 118 1.96 -1.43 0.39
C ALA A 118 3.19 -1.23 1.28
N SER A 119 3.09 -1.57 2.57
CA SER A 119 4.19 -1.43 3.53
C SER A 119 5.37 -2.38 3.25
N VAL A 120 5.11 -3.63 2.85
CA VAL A 120 6.19 -4.58 2.47
C VAL A 120 6.99 -4.09 1.27
N PHE A 121 6.32 -3.52 0.27
CA PHE A 121 7.00 -3.01 -0.93
C PHE A 121 7.57 -1.59 -0.78
N GLU A 122 7.04 -0.78 0.14
CA GLU A 122 7.59 0.52 0.50
C GLU A 122 8.93 0.38 1.23
N ALA A 123 8.99 -0.53 2.19
CA ALA A 123 10.13 -0.71 3.07
C ALA A 123 11.33 -1.37 2.37
N LYS A 124 12.54 -1.05 2.83
CA LYS A 124 13.75 -1.79 2.46
C LYS A 124 13.82 -3.15 3.19
N ASP A 125 13.27 -3.19 4.40
CA ASP A 125 13.08 -4.39 5.23
C ASP A 125 11.90 -4.19 6.19
N THR A 126 11.48 -5.26 6.84
CA THR A 126 10.36 -5.24 7.80
C THR A 126 10.81 -5.13 9.26
N ALA A 127 12.09 -4.87 9.53
CA ALA A 127 12.66 -4.89 10.88
C ALA A 127 12.05 -3.82 11.80
N ASP A 128 11.67 -2.65 11.27
CA ASP A 128 11.01 -1.62 12.06
C ASP A 128 9.64 -2.08 12.58
N ALA A 129 8.85 -2.73 11.71
CA ALA A 129 7.57 -3.32 12.10
C ALA A 129 7.76 -4.39 13.19
N GLU A 130 8.73 -5.27 13.04
CA GLU A 130 9.05 -6.30 14.03
C GLU A 130 9.49 -5.70 15.37
N ARG A 131 10.35 -4.66 15.35
CA ARG A 131 10.77 -3.95 16.56
C ARG A 131 9.61 -3.27 17.29
N LEU A 132 8.68 -2.66 16.57
CA LEU A 132 7.48 -2.05 17.15
C LEU A 132 6.61 -3.13 17.80
N LEU A 133 6.32 -4.21 17.09
CA LEU A 133 5.49 -5.31 17.61
C LEU A 133 6.13 -6.00 18.80
N ALA A 134 7.45 -6.18 18.86
CA ALA A 134 8.14 -6.77 20.00
C ALA A 134 7.98 -5.95 21.30
N ARG A 135 7.70 -4.66 21.22
CA ARG A 135 7.50 -3.75 22.36
C ARG A 135 6.02 -3.53 22.70
N THR A 136 5.12 -4.14 21.93
CA THR A 136 3.68 -3.93 22.06
C THR A 136 3.03 -5.17 22.64
N SER A 137 2.37 -5.04 23.80
CA SER A 137 1.69 -6.14 24.49
C SER A 137 0.26 -6.37 23.99
N ALA A 138 -0.45 -5.29 23.64
CA ALA A 138 -1.81 -5.35 23.11
C ALA A 138 -1.80 -5.13 21.60
N ARG A 139 -2.32 -6.08 20.84
CA ARG A 139 -2.37 -6.02 19.36
C ARG A 139 -3.79 -6.31 18.89
N PRO A 140 -4.29 -5.61 17.86
CA PRO A 140 -5.54 -5.98 17.23
C PRO A 140 -5.39 -7.34 16.52
N THR A 141 -6.50 -8.00 16.29
CA THR A 141 -6.56 -9.17 15.40
C THR A 141 -6.60 -8.72 13.94
N LEU A 142 -6.18 -9.58 13.01
CA LEU A 142 -6.31 -9.26 11.58
C LEU A 142 -7.79 -9.13 11.16
N GLN A 143 -8.72 -9.78 11.88
CA GLN A 143 -10.15 -9.61 11.65
C GLN A 143 -10.64 -8.20 12.01
N GLU A 144 -10.16 -7.61 13.09
CA GLU A 144 -10.46 -6.22 13.46
C GLU A 144 -9.86 -5.23 12.45
N LEU A 145 -8.78 -5.61 11.77
CA LEU A 145 -8.10 -4.83 10.74
C LEU A 145 -8.67 -5.04 9.31
N HIS A 146 -9.81 -5.70 9.15
CA HIS A 146 -10.51 -5.77 7.86
C HIS A 146 -11.06 -4.41 7.42
N GLY A 147 -11.50 -3.60 8.36
CA GLY A 147 -12.02 -2.25 8.12
C GLY A 147 -10.93 -1.18 8.08
N SER A 148 -11.36 0.08 8.06
CA SER A 148 -10.47 1.25 7.98
C SER A 148 -9.56 1.36 9.22
N PHE A 149 -8.30 1.75 9.01
CA PHE A 149 -7.37 2.14 10.06
C PHE A 149 -7.55 3.60 10.52
N PHE A 150 -8.44 4.35 9.86
CA PHE A 150 -8.77 5.72 10.25
C PHE A 150 -9.83 5.70 11.36
N GLY A 151 -9.46 6.19 12.55
CA GLY A 151 -10.36 6.24 13.71
C GLY A 151 -9.71 5.90 15.04
N PRO A 152 -8.82 4.91 15.15
CA PRO A 152 -8.06 4.69 16.38
C PRO A 152 -7.02 5.83 16.60
N PRO A 153 -6.50 6.00 17.84
CA PRO A 153 -5.34 6.84 18.11
C PRO A 153 -4.15 6.54 17.19
N ALA A 154 -3.33 7.55 16.88
CA ALA A 154 -2.21 7.38 15.95
C ALA A 154 -1.23 6.24 16.33
N GLY A 155 -1.09 5.94 17.62
CA GLY A 155 -0.30 4.80 18.11
C GLY A 155 -0.87 3.45 17.69
N ASP A 156 -2.17 3.30 17.70
CA ASP A 156 -2.84 2.07 17.27
C ASP A 156 -2.76 1.88 15.76
N ALA A 157 -2.77 2.97 14.99
CA ALA A 157 -2.54 2.89 13.54
C ALA A 157 -1.15 2.35 13.21
N ALA A 158 -0.10 2.80 13.89
CA ALA A 158 1.27 2.28 13.68
C ALA A 158 1.36 0.78 13.98
N ILE A 159 0.67 0.29 15.01
CA ILE A 159 0.60 -1.13 15.36
C ILE A 159 -0.17 -1.91 14.28
N ALA A 160 -1.28 -1.35 13.78
CA ALA A 160 -2.07 -1.94 12.69
C ALA A 160 -1.23 -2.09 11.41
N TYR A 161 -0.49 -1.06 11.00
CA TYR A 161 0.45 -1.12 9.87
C TYR A 161 1.55 -2.17 10.09
N ALA A 162 2.18 -2.20 11.27
CA ALA A 162 3.23 -3.15 11.58
C ALA A 162 2.72 -4.60 11.55
N LEU A 163 1.54 -4.86 12.13
CA LEU A 163 0.93 -6.19 12.11
C LEU A 163 0.54 -6.63 10.69
N SER A 164 0.01 -5.72 9.89
CA SER A 164 -0.32 -5.94 8.48
C SER A 164 0.92 -6.28 7.66
N THR A 165 2.02 -5.54 7.88
CA THR A 165 3.33 -5.80 7.26
C THR A 165 3.83 -7.19 7.59
N ARG A 166 3.83 -7.57 8.88
CA ARG A 166 4.20 -8.92 9.34
C ARG A 166 3.34 -9.99 8.68
N ALA A 167 2.02 -9.81 8.68
CA ALA A 167 1.10 -10.78 8.12
C ALA A 167 1.37 -11.02 6.63
N VAL A 168 1.51 -9.96 5.84
CA VAL A 168 1.80 -10.08 4.41
C VAL A 168 3.18 -10.70 4.16
N GLN A 169 4.21 -10.30 4.91
CA GLN A 169 5.53 -10.91 4.80
C GLN A 169 5.46 -12.42 5.08
N ARG A 170 4.71 -12.85 6.10
CA ARG A 170 4.50 -14.28 6.40
C ARG A 170 3.77 -15.03 5.28
N MET A 171 2.77 -14.42 4.64
CA MET A 171 2.12 -15.03 3.48
C MET A 171 3.13 -15.25 2.34
N ILE A 172 3.96 -14.26 2.07
CA ILE A 172 5.01 -14.33 1.04
C ILE A 172 6.05 -15.40 1.40
N ASP A 173 6.50 -15.46 2.64
CA ASP A 173 7.47 -16.46 3.12
C ASP A 173 6.92 -17.88 3.00
N LEU A 174 5.64 -18.08 3.29
CA LEU A 174 4.99 -19.39 3.26
C LEU A 174 4.70 -19.88 1.85
N ARG A 175 4.25 -19.01 0.94
CA ARG A 175 3.68 -19.44 -0.35
C ARG A 175 4.15 -18.62 -1.55
N GLY A 176 4.98 -17.61 -1.32
CA GLY A 176 5.46 -16.70 -2.35
C GLY A 176 4.43 -15.64 -2.77
N ALA A 177 4.90 -14.60 -3.42
CA ALA A 177 4.06 -13.52 -3.94
C ALA A 177 2.96 -14.00 -4.94
N PRO A 178 3.19 -15.01 -5.79
CA PRO A 178 2.14 -15.51 -6.69
C PRO A 178 0.88 -16.01 -5.97
N ALA A 179 1.01 -16.62 -4.80
CA ALA A 179 -0.15 -17.07 -4.03
C ALA A 179 -0.98 -15.88 -3.51
N VAL A 180 -0.32 -14.80 -3.11
CA VAL A 180 -0.99 -13.56 -2.70
C VAL A 180 -1.72 -12.92 -3.89
N VAL A 181 -1.10 -12.88 -5.06
CA VAL A 181 -1.75 -12.40 -6.29
C VAL A 181 -2.99 -13.22 -6.64
N GLN A 182 -2.91 -14.55 -6.55
CA GLN A 182 -4.05 -15.42 -6.79
C GLN A 182 -5.17 -15.19 -5.77
N LEU A 183 -4.85 -14.97 -4.49
CA LEU A 183 -5.82 -14.59 -3.47
C LEU A 183 -6.55 -13.29 -3.87
N LEU A 184 -5.82 -12.24 -4.24
CA LEU A 184 -6.43 -10.99 -4.70
C LEU A 184 -7.37 -11.22 -5.89
N GLN A 185 -6.96 -12.01 -6.88
CA GLN A 185 -7.78 -12.33 -8.05
C GLN A 185 -9.05 -13.12 -7.68
N ASP A 186 -8.98 -14.00 -6.69
CA ASP A 186 -10.17 -14.71 -6.18
C ASP A 186 -11.16 -13.73 -5.53
N LEU A 187 -10.65 -12.76 -4.76
CA LEU A 187 -11.48 -11.71 -4.15
C LEU A 187 -12.15 -10.81 -5.21
N ALA A 188 -11.43 -10.47 -6.28
CA ALA A 188 -11.99 -9.71 -7.40
C ALA A 188 -13.17 -10.43 -8.08
N ARG A 189 -13.17 -11.76 -8.08
CA ARG A 189 -14.26 -12.60 -8.60
C ARG A 189 -15.41 -12.80 -7.60
N GLY A 190 -15.35 -12.17 -6.44
CA GLY A 190 -16.37 -12.29 -5.38
C GLY A 190 -16.21 -13.52 -4.49
N GLY A 191 -15.02 -14.13 -4.47
CA GLY A 191 -14.72 -15.26 -3.59
C GLY A 191 -14.82 -14.89 -2.11
N ASP A 192 -15.28 -15.83 -1.28
CA ASP A 192 -15.19 -15.70 0.18
C ASP A 192 -13.73 -15.64 0.63
N PHE A 193 -13.42 -14.67 1.50
CA PHE A 193 -12.04 -14.42 1.90
C PHE A 193 -11.41 -15.64 2.61
N ALA A 194 -12.11 -16.25 3.57
CA ALA A 194 -11.53 -17.34 4.36
C ALA A 194 -11.27 -18.58 3.49
N ALA A 195 -12.21 -18.90 2.59
CA ALA A 195 -12.08 -20.00 1.64
C ALA A 195 -10.94 -19.77 0.65
N ALA A 196 -10.87 -18.58 0.05
CA ALA A 196 -9.79 -18.20 -0.88
C ALA A 196 -8.42 -18.20 -0.17
N PHE A 197 -8.35 -17.66 1.05
CA PHE A 197 -7.16 -17.66 1.87
C PHE A 197 -6.66 -19.09 2.13
N GLN A 198 -7.54 -19.98 2.62
CA GLN A 198 -7.19 -21.38 2.88
C GLN A 198 -6.69 -22.08 1.61
N GLN A 199 -7.34 -21.83 0.47
CA GLN A 199 -6.93 -22.41 -0.81
C GLN A 199 -5.56 -21.93 -1.26
N ARG A 200 -5.25 -20.64 -1.14
CA ARG A 200 -4.01 -20.04 -1.68
C ARG A 200 -2.84 -20.12 -0.71
N ILE A 201 -3.10 -19.96 0.58
CA ILE A 201 -2.06 -20.00 1.61
C ILE A 201 -1.87 -21.40 2.19
N SER A 202 -2.82 -22.34 1.95
CA SER A 202 -2.82 -23.72 2.48
C SER A 202 -2.83 -23.77 4.01
N MET A 203 -3.50 -22.81 4.63
CA MET A 203 -3.68 -22.68 6.07
C MET A 203 -5.04 -22.03 6.34
N ARG A 204 -5.76 -22.47 7.37
CA ARG A 204 -6.99 -21.78 7.78
C ARG A 204 -6.66 -20.36 8.26
N TYR A 205 -7.55 -19.43 7.99
CA TYR A 205 -7.31 -18.03 8.34
C TYR A 205 -7.13 -17.82 9.85
N GLU A 206 -7.89 -18.54 10.69
CA GLU A 206 -7.79 -18.47 12.15
C GLU A 206 -6.43 -18.98 12.67
N ASP A 207 -5.92 -20.05 12.05
CA ASP A 207 -4.60 -20.61 12.41
C ASP A 207 -3.49 -19.63 12.02
N PHE A 208 -3.62 -19.00 10.86
CA PHE A 208 -2.70 -17.94 10.40
C PHE A 208 -2.72 -16.73 11.33
N GLN A 209 -3.89 -16.21 11.71
CA GLN A 209 -4.01 -15.12 12.69
C GLN A 209 -3.30 -15.47 14.00
N SER A 210 -3.54 -16.68 14.50
CA SER A 210 -2.90 -17.17 15.73
C SER A 210 -1.38 -17.27 15.60
N MET A 211 -0.86 -17.62 14.44
CA MET A 211 0.58 -17.66 14.16
C MET A 211 1.19 -16.26 14.15
N VAL A 212 0.55 -15.32 13.46
CA VAL A 212 1.03 -13.91 13.34
C VAL A 212 1.00 -13.19 14.70
N ALA A 213 0.04 -13.51 15.55
CA ALA A 213 -0.11 -12.90 16.88
C ALA A 213 0.97 -13.37 17.88
N ARG A 214 1.45 -14.61 17.77
CA ARG A 214 2.38 -15.24 18.74
C ARG A 214 3.85 -14.84 18.58
N GLN A 215 4.21 -14.24 17.48
CA GLN A 215 5.58 -13.79 17.18
C GLN A 215 5.75 -12.29 17.43
#